data_47d1c28c081cb9d53a79211ceaf97f38
#
_entry.id   47d1c28c081cb9d53a79211ceaf97f38
#
_cell.length_a   1.000
_cell.length_b   1.000
_cell.length_c   1.000
_cell.angle_alpha   90.00
_cell.angle_beta   90.00
_cell.angle_gamma   90.00
#
_symmetry.space_group_name_H-M   'P 1'
#
loop_
_entity.id
_entity.type
_entity.pdbx_description
1 polymer ?
#
loop_
_entity_poly.entity_id
_entity_poly.type
_entity_poly.pdbx_seq_one_letter_code
_entity_poly.pdbx_strand_id
1 'polypeptide(L)'
;MKHISLLMCTIFFVQTLSAQVLNYDMIERNANTNVKLTLKDSKSSKPISWASVYLIPAGDTTITHFALSDDKGDVLLKEVPVGKYELNAEIIGYNPHKKVYTIKSHWDAYDLGIIKMDENAEYLDAASISAIGNPVTVKKDTIEFNASSFRVGENAMLEDLIKKMPGMEVSEDG
;
A
#
# COMPACT_ATOMS: atom_id res chain seq x y z
N MET A 1 55.74 -0.93 44.21
CA MET A 1 55.07 0.25 43.63
C MET A 1 54.84 0.16 42.11
N LYS A 2 55.79 -0.33 41.29
CA LYS A 2 55.61 -0.43 39.82
C LYS A 2 54.49 -1.35 39.38
N HIS A 3 54.21 -2.45 40.09
CA HIS A 3 53.11 -3.40 39.74
C HIS A 3 51.72 -2.88 40.06
N ILE A 4 51.58 -2.04 41.09
CA ILE A 4 50.28 -1.44 41.50
C ILE A 4 49.89 -0.38 40.44
N SER A 5 50.85 0.40 39.91
CA SER A 5 50.61 1.37 38.87
C SER A 5 50.17 0.73 37.54
N LEU A 6 50.72 -0.44 37.19
CA LEU A 6 50.34 -1.19 36.01
C LEU A 6 48.94 -1.76 36.14
N LEU A 7 48.58 -2.29 37.33
CA LEU A 7 47.25 -2.83 37.61
C LEU A 7 46.16 -1.75 37.55
N MET A 8 46.41 -0.57 38.08
CA MET A 8 45.49 0.59 38.01
C MET A 8 45.29 1.07 36.58
N CYS A 9 46.34 1.06 35.76
CA CYS A 9 46.22 1.46 34.35
C CYS A 9 45.37 0.49 33.52
N THR A 10 45.47 -0.82 33.78
CA THR A 10 44.65 -1.83 33.08
C THR A 10 43.16 -1.76 33.47
N ILE A 11 42.87 -1.51 34.76
CA ILE A 11 41.47 -1.34 35.21
C ILE A 11 40.85 -0.09 34.60
N PHE A 12 41.57 0.99 34.50
CA PHE A 12 41.09 2.24 33.88
C PHE A 12 40.86 2.08 32.39
N PHE A 13 41.70 1.33 31.68
CA PHE A 13 41.57 1.06 30.25
C PHE A 13 40.34 0.18 29.95
N VAL A 14 40.04 -0.82 30.78
CA VAL A 14 38.85 -1.68 30.61
C VAL A 14 37.56 -0.89 30.84
N GLN A 15 37.53 0.05 31.78
CA GLN A 15 36.34 0.88 32.04
C GLN A 15 36.03 1.85 30.90
N THR A 16 37.08 2.42 30.26
CA THR A 16 36.86 3.32 29.10
C THR A 16 36.35 2.58 27.88
N LEU A 17 36.79 1.34 27.65
CA LEU A 17 36.30 0.51 26.55
C LEU A 17 34.83 0.15 26.70
N SER A 18 34.40 -0.19 27.91
CA SER A 18 32.97 -0.51 28.20
C SER A 18 32.04 0.70 28.01
N ALA A 19 32.50 1.90 28.34
CA ALA A 19 31.73 3.13 28.14
C ALA A 19 31.61 3.50 26.66
N GLN A 20 32.60 3.22 25.84
CA GLN A 20 32.51 3.46 24.39
C GLN A 20 31.54 2.51 23.68
N VAL A 21 31.50 1.23 24.06
CA VAL A 21 30.57 0.24 23.51
C VAL A 21 29.12 0.61 23.85
N LEU A 22 28.85 1.02 25.09
CA LEU A 22 27.53 1.44 25.53
C LEU A 22 27.03 2.70 24.79
N ASN A 23 27.91 3.66 24.52
CA ASN A 23 27.56 4.86 23.77
C ASN A 23 27.23 4.55 22.29
N TYR A 24 27.94 3.62 21.69
CA TYR A 24 27.71 3.23 20.30
C TYR A 24 26.33 2.56 20.15
N ASP A 25 25.97 1.62 21.02
CA ASP A 25 24.67 0.96 21.05
C ASP A 25 23.50 1.95 21.28
N MET A 26 23.71 2.99 22.09
CA MET A 26 22.68 4.00 22.37
C MET A 26 22.48 4.94 21.17
N ILE A 27 23.53 5.26 20.44
CA ILE A 27 23.46 6.08 19.22
C ILE A 27 22.72 5.31 18.12
N GLU A 28 22.99 4.02 17.96
CA GLU A 28 22.33 3.19 16.95
C GLU A 28 20.82 3.00 17.23
N ARG A 29 20.43 2.90 18.51
CA ARG A 29 19.02 2.77 18.91
C ARG A 29 18.19 4.03 18.70
N ASN A 30 18.79 5.21 18.72
CA ASN A 30 18.09 6.48 18.55
C ASN A 30 18.29 7.09 17.15
N ALA A 31 18.92 6.36 16.24
CA ALA A 31 19.14 6.84 14.88
C ALA A 31 17.84 6.73 14.07
N ASN A 32 17.49 7.81 13.40
CA ASN A 32 16.48 7.79 12.35
C ASN A 32 17.15 7.52 11.01
N THR A 33 16.49 6.80 10.14
CA THR A 33 16.97 6.54 8.78
C THR A 33 15.86 6.74 7.78
N ASN A 34 16.19 7.07 6.55
CA ASN A 34 15.20 7.00 5.47
C ASN A 34 15.07 5.55 5.02
N VAL A 35 13.85 5.14 4.68
CA VAL A 35 13.57 3.80 4.15
C VAL A 35 13.07 3.95 2.72
N LYS A 36 13.75 3.28 1.79
CA LYS A 36 13.37 3.27 0.37
C LYS A 36 12.99 1.86 -0.08
N LEU A 37 12.06 1.79 -1.01
CA LEU A 37 11.63 0.56 -1.67
C LEU A 37 11.01 0.90 -3.03
N THR A 38 10.85 -0.12 -3.87
CA THR A 38 10.17 0.03 -5.17
C THR A 38 9.06 -1.01 -5.29
N LEU A 39 7.84 -0.58 -5.62
CA LEU A 39 6.70 -1.45 -5.85
C LEU A 39 6.59 -1.83 -7.32
N LYS A 40 6.45 -3.13 -7.61
CA LYS A 40 6.26 -3.65 -8.96
C LYS A 40 5.18 -4.71 -9.00
N ASP A 41 4.49 -4.77 -10.11
CA ASP A 41 3.60 -5.88 -10.44
C ASP A 41 4.40 -7.19 -10.56
N SER A 42 3.88 -8.27 -9.98
CA SER A 42 4.59 -9.55 -9.89
C SER A 42 4.75 -10.23 -11.24
N LYS A 43 3.79 -10.07 -12.16
CA LYS A 43 3.75 -10.73 -13.46
C LYS A 43 4.44 -9.90 -14.54
N SER A 44 4.05 -8.64 -14.69
CA SER A 44 4.55 -7.75 -15.74
C SER A 44 5.84 -7.04 -15.38
N SER A 45 6.21 -7.01 -14.08
CA SER A 45 7.31 -6.22 -13.51
C SER A 45 7.19 -4.71 -13.76
N LYS A 46 6.01 -4.22 -14.16
CA LYS A 46 5.74 -2.79 -14.31
C LYS A 46 5.71 -2.12 -12.92
N PRO A 47 6.12 -0.84 -12.84
CA PRO A 47 6.00 -0.08 -11.61
C PRO A 47 4.53 0.10 -11.21
N ILE A 48 4.28 0.10 -9.90
CA ILE A 48 2.96 0.40 -9.33
C ILE A 48 3.03 1.79 -8.72
N SER A 49 2.35 2.75 -9.36
CA SER A 49 2.26 4.14 -8.90
C SER A 49 1.02 4.36 -8.02
N TRP A 50 1.11 5.37 -7.13
CA TRP A 50 0.03 5.80 -6.24
C TRP A 50 -0.43 4.75 -5.22
N ALA A 51 0.38 3.72 -4.97
CA ALA A 51 0.13 2.79 -3.88
C ALA A 51 0.43 3.44 -2.52
N SER A 52 -0.44 3.22 -1.55
CA SER A 52 -0.26 3.64 -0.17
C SER A 52 0.71 2.70 0.53
N VAL A 53 1.80 3.24 1.07
CA VAL A 53 2.79 2.49 1.84
C VAL A 53 2.92 3.08 3.23
N TYR A 54 2.78 2.25 4.25
CA TYR A 54 2.87 2.72 5.63
C TYR A 54 3.53 1.69 6.56
N LEU A 55 4.07 2.21 7.66
CA LEU A 55 4.73 1.42 8.69
C LEU A 55 3.95 1.48 10.01
N ILE A 56 3.81 0.31 10.63
CA ILE A 56 3.26 0.14 11.97
C ILE A 56 4.35 -0.50 12.83
N PRO A 57 4.74 0.06 13.99
CA PRO A 57 5.71 -0.56 14.89
C PRO A 57 5.22 -1.95 15.31
N ALA A 58 6.11 -2.93 15.37
CA ALA A 58 5.74 -4.30 15.75
C ALA A 58 5.16 -4.33 17.17
N GLY A 59 3.91 -4.81 17.28
CA GLY A 59 3.15 -4.86 18.55
C GLY A 59 2.28 -3.61 18.80
N ASP A 60 2.23 -2.66 17.86
CA ASP A 60 1.33 -1.52 17.87
C ASP A 60 0.27 -1.66 16.77
N THR A 61 -0.71 -0.74 16.74
CA THR A 61 -1.74 -0.63 15.70
C THR A 61 -1.73 0.74 15.01
N THR A 62 -0.86 1.65 15.46
CA THR A 62 -0.80 3.02 14.98
C THR A 62 0.15 3.15 13.79
N ILE A 63 -0.34 3.75 12.70
CA ILE A 63 0.51 4.12 11.57
C ILE A 63 1.43 5.27 11.99
N THR A 64 2.75 5.06 11.86
CA THR A 64 3.75 6.07 12.26
C THR A 64 4.35 6.79 11.06
N HIS A 65 4.50 6.12 9.93
CA HIS A 65 5.08 6.66 8.70
C HIS A 65 4.24 6.26 7.52
N PHE A 66 4.06 7.19 6.57
CA PHE A 66 3.24 6.99 5.36
C PHE A 66 3.90 7.68 4.17
N ALA A 67 3.81 7.05 3.00
CA ALA A 67 4.16 7.64 1.71
C ALA A 67 3.35 7.00 0.58
N LEU A 68 3.27 7.67 -0.56
CA LEU A 68 2.73 7.12 -1.81
C LEU A 68 3.89 6.74 -2.74
N SER A 69 3.72 5.68 -3.52
CA SER A 69 4.65 5.36 -4.59
C SER A 69 4.53 6.36 -5.74
N ASP A 70 5.65 6.71 -6.33
CA ASP A 70 5.71 7.60 -7.50
C ASP A 70 5.44 6.85 -8.82
N ASP A 71 5.57 7.55 -9.97
CA ASP A 71 5.34 6.96 -11.30
C ASP A 71 6.31 5.83 -11.67
N LYS A 72 7.43 5.71 -10.95
CA LYS A 72 8.41 4.62 -11.09
C LYS A 72 8.19 3.49 -10.10
N GLY A 73 7.18 3.65 -9.23
CA GLY A 73 6.90 2.74 -8.12
C GLY A 73 7.81 2.94 -6.91
N ASP A 74 8.64 4.00 -6.91
CA ASP A 74 9.57 4.27 -5.83
C ASP A 74 8.87 4.94 -4.65
N VAL A 75 9.26 4.53 -3.44
CA VAL A 75 8.72 5.01 -2.17
C VAL A 75 9.85 5.42 -1.26
N LEU A 76 9.72 6.57 -0.61
CA LEU A 76 10.65 7.08 0.39
C LEU A 76 9.91 7.45 1.68
N LEU A 77 10.10 6.65 2.72
CA LEU A 77 9.65 6.94 4.08
C LEU A 77 10.80 7.63 4.82
N LYS A 78 10.56 8.85 5.33
CA LYS A 78 11.58 9.69 5.93
C LYS A 78 11.61 9.53 7.44
N GLU A 79 12.82 9.69 8.04
CA GLU A 79 13.04 9.80 9.49
C GLU A 79 12.46 8.63 10.29
N VAL A 80 12.52 7.41 9.75
CA VAL A 80 12.04 6.19 10.42
C VAL A 80 13.04 5.79 11.49
N PRO A 81 12.63 5.69 12.78
CA PRO A 81 13.50 5.17 13.84
C PRO A 81 13.90 3.72 13.56
N VAL A 82 15.10 3.34 13.98
CA VAL A 82 15.52 1.94 13.88
C VAL A 82 14.62 1.05 14.74
N GLY A 83 14.22 -0.10 14.20
CA GLY A 83 13.28 -0.98 14.90
C GLY A 83 12.63 -2.02 14.02
N LYS A 84 11.66 -2.74 14.59
CA LYS A 84 10.83 -3.69 13.85
C LYS A 84 9.50 -3.03 13.49
N TYR A 85 9.15 -3.11 12.22
CA TYR A 85 7.91 -2.55 11.69
C TYR A 85 7.21 -3.55 10.80
N GLU A 86 5.89 -3.54 10.84
CA GLU A 86 5.07 -4.14 9.82
C GLU A 86 4.90 -3.11 8.69
N LEU A 87 5.42 -3.43 7.52
CA LEU A 87 5.22 -2.64 6.30
C LEU A 87 3.99 -3.17 5.58
N ASN A 88 3.10 -2.25 5.29
CA ASN A 88 1.90 -2.49 4.51
C ASN A 88 1.97 -1.67 3.22
N ALA A 89 1.64 -2.29 2.09
CA ALA A 89 1.48 -1.61 0.81
C ALA A 89 0.14 -2.00 0.20
N GLU A 90 -0.68 -1.01 -0.17
CA GLU A 90 -2.05 -1.20 -0.62
C GLU A 90 -2.38 -0.30 -1.80
N ILE A 91 -3.07 -0.87 -2.78
CA ILE A 91 -3.66 -0.16 -3.91
C ILE A 91 -4.83 -0.98 -4.47
N ILE A 92 -5.84 -0.30 -5.00
CA ILE A 92 -6.99 -0.95 -5.63
C ILE A 92 -6.54 -1.81 -6.82
N GLY A 93 -7.06 -3.04 -6.91
CA GLY A 93 -6.72 -4.00 -7.96
C GLY A 93 -5.55 -4.92 -7.63
N TYR A 94 -4.91 -4.78 -6.47
CA TYR A 94 -3.83 -5.65 -6.01
C TYR A 94 -4.14 -6.25 -4.64
N ASN A 95 -3.57 -7.42 -4.38
CA ASN A 95 -3.56 -8.00 -3.04
C ASN A 95 -2.66 -7.18 -2.13
N PRO A 96 -3.09 -6.82 -0.90
CA PRO A 96 -2.27 -6.07 0.04
C PRO A 96 -0.98 -6.82 0.36
N HIS A 97 0.15 -6.09 0.30
CA HIS A 97 1.41 -6.61 0.83
C HIS A 97 1.54 -6.27 2.31
N LYS A 98 1.81 -7.28 3.13
CA LYS A 98 1.96 -7.13 4.57
C LYS A 98 3.12 -7.99 5.07
N LYS A 99 4.18 -7.36 5.58
CA LYS A 99 5.37 -8.08 6.04
C LYS A 99 6.14 -7.31 7.10
N VAL A 100 6.69 -8.04 8.07
CA VAL A 100 7.54 -7.46 9.12
C VAL A 100 8.98 -7.34 8.64
N TYR A 101 9.54 -6.14 8.80
CA TYR A 101 10.92 -5.80 8.49
C TYR A 101 11.63 -5.27 9.74
N THR A 102 12.93 -5.52 9.83
CA THR A 102 13.80 -4.91 10.84
C THR A 102 14.61 -3.80 10.15
N ILE A 103 14.26 -2.55 10.44
CA ILE A 103 14.93 -1.37 9.90
C ILE A 103 16.15 -1.09 10.76
N LYS A 104 17.31 -0.97 10.11
CA LYS A 104 18.60 -0.66 10.74
C LYS A 104 19.04 0.73 10.33
N SER A 105 19.90 1.35 11.12
CA SER A 105 20.52 2.62 10.78
C SER A 105 21.34 2.50 9.50
N HIS A 106 21.19 3.49 8.62
CA HIS A 106 21.96 3.62 7.39
C HIS A 106 22.25 5.11 7.11
N TRP A 107 23.47 5.42 6.64
CA TRP A 107 23.93 6.79 6.42
C TRP A 107 23.15 7.54 5.31
N ASP A 108 22.58 6.84 4.34
CA ASP A 108 21.77 7.40 3.25
C ASP A 108 20.31 6.99 3.41
N ALA A 109 19.97 5.76 2.98
CA ALA A 109 18.65 5.19 3.14
C ALA A 109 18.74 3.67 3.32
N TYR A 110 17.90 3.11 4.18
CA TYR A 110 17.76 1.66 4.33
C TYR A 110 16.89 1.12 3.19
N ASP A 111 17.51 0.36 2.31
CA ASP A 111 16.86 -0.15 1.10
C ASP A 111 16.19 -1.51 1.35
N LEU A 112 14.88 -1.57 1.21
CA LEU A 112 14.09 -2.80 1.28
C LEU A 112 14.02 -3.53 -0.06
N GLY A 113 14.54 -2.91 -1.13
CA GLY A 113 14.54 -3.46 -2.48
C GLY A 113 13.18 -3.43 -3.17
N ILE A 114 12.99 -4.38 -4.09
CA ILE A 114 11.75 -4.47 -4.87
C ILE A 114 10.74 -5.34 -4.13
N ILE A 115 9.56 -4.78 -3.88
CA ILE A 115 8.40 -5.49 -3.36
C ILE A 115 7.46 -5.75 -4.54
N LYS A 116 7.14 -7.02 -4.77
CA LYS A 116 6.21 -7.45 -5.81
C LYS A 116 4.82 -7.61 -5.23
N MET A 117 3.81 -7.08 -5.92
CA MET A 117 2.40 -7.21 -5.56
C MET A 117 1.66 -7.98 -6.65
N ASP A 118 0.76 -8.86 -6.25
CA ASP A 118 -0.08 -9.67 -7.13
C ASP A 118 -1.39 -8.95 -7.42
N GLU A 119 -1.82 -8.91 -8.68
CA GLU A 119 -3.14 -8.42 -9.06
C GLU A 119 -4.24 -9.25 -8.38
N ASN A 120 -5.26 -8.57 -7.88
CA ASN A 120 -6.44 -9.21 -7.31
C ASN A 120 -7.51 -9.41 -8.40
N ALA A 121 -7.69 -10.65 -8.84
CA ALA A 121 -8.61 -11.00 -9.91
C ALA A 121 -10.09 -10.68 -9.56
N GLU A 122 -10.48 -10.73 -8.28
CA GLU A 122 -11.86 -10.43 -7.87
C GLU A 122 -12.24 -8.97 -8.12
N TYR A 123 -11.28 -8.03 -7.97
CA TYR A 123 -11.52 -6.62 -8.29
C TYR A 123 -11.59 -6.36 -9.80
N LEU A 124 -10.87 -7.14 -10.61
CA LEU A 124 -10.90 -7.01 -12.08
C LEU A 124 -12.22 -7.53 -12.65
N ASP A 125 -12.78 -8.60 -12.12
CA ASP A 125 -14.10 -9.12 -12.52
C ASP A 125 -15.23 -8.16 -12.11
N ALA A 126 -15.17 -7.55 -10.93
CA ALA A 126 -16.13 -6.54 -10.50
C ALA A 126 -16.09 -5.27 -11.39
N ALA A 127 -14.91 -4.87 -11.86
CA ALA A 127 -14.76 -3.72 -12.76
C ALA A 127 -15.24 -4.04 -14.20
N SER A 128 -15.16 -5.30 -14.66
CA SER A 128 -15.64 -5.71 -15.98
C SER A 128 -17.16 -5.82 -16.06
N ILE A 129 -17.85 -6.03 -14.93
CA ILE A 129 -19.31 -6.04 -14.85
C ILE A 129 -19.91 -4.61 -14.88
N SER A 130 -19.12 -3.57 -14.63
CA SER A 130 -19.56 -2.17 -14.66
C SER A 130 -19.66 -1.56 -16.06
N ALA A 131 -19.37 -2.27 -17.12
CA ALA A 131 -19.67 -1.84 -18.48
C ALA A 131 -21.14 -2.17 -18.86
N ILE A 132 -22.08 -1.86 -17.99
CA ILE A 132 -23.46 -1.63 -18.40
C ILE A 132 -23.39 -0.39 -19.29
N GLY A 133 -23.53 -0.57 -20.60
CA GLY A 133 -23.49 0.51 -21.58
C GLY A 133 -24.44 1.63 -21.17
N ASN A 134 -24.16 2.83 -21.61
CA ASN A 134 -24.96 4.01 -21.27
C ASN A 134 -26.44 3.66 -21.46
N PRO A 135 -27.29 3.72 -20.42
CA PRO A 135 -28.68 3.23 -20.50
C PRO A 135 -29.50 4.00 -21.53
N VAL A 136 -29.11 5.23 -21.85
CA VAL A 136 -29.79 6.11 -22.78
C VAL A 136 -28.79 6.80 -23.70
N THR A 137 -28.97 6.68 -25.00
CA THR A 137 -28.19 7.39 -25.99
C THR A 137 -29.11 8.35 -26.77
N VAL A 138 -28.86 9.65 -26.63
CA VAL A 138 -29.63 10.67 -27.35
C VAL A 138 -28.92 10.94 -28.69
N LYS A 139 -29.59 10.62 -29.79
CA LYS A 139 -29.23 11.03 -31.15
C LYS A 139 -30.06 12.24 -31.53
N LYS A 140 -29.70 12.91 -32.64
CA LYS A 140 -30.24 14.20 -33.04
C LYS A 140 -31.77 14.29 -33.08
N ASP A 141 -32.46 13.19 -33.34
CA ASP A 141 -33.92 13.06 -33.48
C ASP A 141 -34.49 11.79 -32.81
N THR A 142 -33.66 11.02 -32.14
CA THR A 142 -34.05 9.71 -31.61
C THR A 142 -33.39 9.43 -30.26
N ILE A 143 -34.12 8.85 -29.33
CA ILE A 143 -33.60 8.35 -28.05
C ILE A 143 -33.54 6.82 -28.15
N GLU A 144 -32.33 6.25 -28.01
CA GLU A 144 -32.11 4.82 -27.95
C GLU A 144 -31.93 4.37 -26.50
N PHE A 145 -32.70 3.40 -26.06
CA PHE A 145 -32.58 2.77 -24.77
C PHE A 145 -31.84 1.43 -24.91
N ASN A 146 -30.80 1.23 -24.12
CA ASN A 146 -30.12 -0.05 -24.06
C ASN A 146 -30.84 -0.98 -23.05
N ALA A 147 -31.63 -1.91 -23.54
CA ALA A 147 -32.44 -2.83 -22.72
C ALA A 147 -31.60 -3.61 -21.70
N SER A 148 -30.36 -3.95 -22.00
CA SER A 148 -29.46 -4.68 -21.10
C SER A 148 -29.01 -3.86 -19.88
N SER A 149 -29.17 -2.54 -19.91
CA SER A 149 -28.87 -1.62 -18.82
C SER A 149 -29.98 -1.55 -17.76
N PHE A 150 -31.15 -2.07 -18.07
CA PHE A 150 -32.29 -2.10 -17.14
C PHE A 150 -32.47 -3.51 -16.57
N ARG A 151 -32.24 -3.66 -15.26
CA ARG A 151 -32.42 -4.96 -14.58
C ARG A 151 -33.90 -5.29 -14.45
N VAL A 152 -34.33 -6.32 -15.12
CA VAL A 152 -35.64 -6.97 -14.96
C VAL A 152 -35.44 -8.42 -14.49
N GLY A 153 -36.41 -9.01 -13.80
CA GLY A 153 -36.33 -10.39 -13.33
C GLY A 153 -36.27 -11.39 -14.50
N GLU A 154 -35.81 -12.61 -14.27
CA GLU A 154 -35.65 -13.65 -15.29
C GLU A 154 -36.96 -14.01 -16.03
N ASN A 155 -38.13 -13.75 -15.42
CA ASN A 155 -39.46 -14.00 -15.99
C ASN A 155 -40.19 -12.68 -16.30
N ALA A 156 -39.48 -11.56 -16.43
CA ALA A 156 -40.13 -10.28 -16.68
C ALA A 156 -40.67 -10.18 -18.10
N MET A 157 -41.86 -9.61 -18.22
CA MET A 157 -42.50 -9.33 -19.51
C MET A 157 -41.90 -8.00 -20.09
N LEU A 158 -42.12 -7.78 -21.39
CA LEU A 158 -41.68 -6.55 -22.07
C LEU A 158 -42.21 -5.29 -21.37
N GLU A 159 -43.43 -5.39 -20.84
CA GLU A 159 -44.11 -4.33 -20.08
C GLU A 159 -43.30 -3.90 -18.84
N ASP A 160 -42.72 -4.86 -18.10
CA ASP A 160 -41.89 -4.59 -16.93
C ASP A 160 -40.59 -3.83 -17.29
N LEU A 161 -40.05 -4.07 -18.48
CA LEU A 161 -38.93 -3.37 -19.01
C LEU A 161 -39.30 -1.93 -19.37
N ILE A 162 -40.43 -1.74 -20.08
CA ILE A 162 -40.88 -0.42 -20.54
C ILE A 162 -41.21 0.48 -19.34
N LYS A 163 -41.83 -0.04 -18.28
CA LYS A 163 -42.11 0.70 -17.04
C LYS A 163 -40.86 1.21 -16.31
N LYS A 164 -39.71 0.60 -16.57
CA LYS A 164 -38.40 1.04 -16.00
C LYS A 164 -37.66 2.07 -16.86
N MET A 165 -38.12 2.31 -18.08
CA MET A 165 -37.51 3.28 -18.98
C MET A 165 -38.02 4.69 -18.66
N PRO A 166 -37.13 5.69 -18.48
CA PRO A 166 -37.57 7.04 -18.17
C PRO A 166 -38.35 7.66 -19.33
N GLY A 167 -39.51 8.25 -19.02
CA GLY A 167 -40.38 8.91 -19.99
C GLY A 167 -41.29 7.99 -20.80
N MET A 168 -41.44 6.70 -20.44
CA MET A 168 -42.38 5.79 -21.02
C MET A 168 -43.49 5.43 -20.01
N GLU A 169 -44.74 5.43 -20.48
CA GLU A 169 -45.88 4.98 -19.71
C GLU A 169 -46.58 3.88 -20.52
N VAL A 170 -47.04 2.83 -19.83
CA VAL A 170 -47.84 1.75 -20.42
C VAL A 170 -49.28 1.97 -20.02
N SER A 171 -50.16 2.13 -21.03
CA SER A 171 -51.59 2.24 -20.80
C SER A 171 -52.18 0.91 -20.39
N GLU A 172 -53.24 0.92 -19.54
CA GLU A 172 -53.94 -0.30 -19.11
C GLU A 172 -54.68 -1.05 -20.23
N ASP A 173 -54.81 -0.41 -21.38
CA ASP A 173 -55.52 -0.99 -22.54
C ASP A 173 -54.58 -1.65 -23.58
N GLY A 174 -53.30 -1.75 -23.32
CA GLY A 174 -52.28 -2.43 -24.14
C GLY A 174 -51.64 -1.55 -25.22
#